data_ac3cdfc526d3faffe3d4d944380ef3be
#
_entry.id   ac3cdfc526d3faffe3d4d944380ef3be
#
_cell.length_a   1.000
_cell.length_b   1.000
_cell.length_c   1.000
_cell.angle_alpha   90.00
_cell.angle_beta   90.00
_cell.angle_gamma   90.00
#
_symmetry.space_group_name_H-M   'P 1'
#
loop_
_entity.id
_entity.type
_entity.pdbx_description
1 polymer ?
#
loop_
_entity_poly.entity_id
_entity_poly.type
_entity_poly.pdbx_seq_one_letter_code
_entity_poly.pdbx_strand_id
1 'polypeptide(L)'
;MPSNTVFQINILILIKSNKPKHMKILKLFMVIYFSGLNAQQEQEIDSLKADTLDLLNQEKKNFKFFGVTQFTFNQAYFENWVSGGENSVTGLLTIDYNINYLNKLKWVWDNNIMLSLGTTYLSGNSFFKKADDRLEINSVLSKKVNTYWNYSAYFNFKTQILPGYRFYTEDGEDRKEEVSQIFSPAIIQLGLGWYYKENDLAWFNISPLAARGIFVNKNYTQNLSTGEKYFGVERGASSIVSVGASFSGFMRSKLMENISIDNKFNFYFNYLYKIKNIDFEWNANIRLKVNEKISASLIVHLQYDDDLIKRLQIRELFGLGLVIDI
;
A
#
# COMPACT_ATOMS: atom_id res chain seq x y z
N MET A 1 29.75 -54.21 21.72
CA MET A 1 28.36 -53.71 21.67
C MET A 1 28.45 -52.20 21.80
N PRO A 2 28.23 -51.43 20.77
CA PRO A 2 28.18 -49.96 20.88
C PRO A 2 26.80 -49.52 21.28
N SER A 3 26.74 -48.69 22.30
CA SER A 3 25.54 -48.04 22.83
C SER A 3 25.02 -46.95 21.84
N ASN A 4 23.82 -47.11 21.37
CA ASN A 4 23.11 -46.11 20.58
C ASN A 4 22.79 -44.89 21.46
N THR A 5 23.44 -43.78 21.19
CA THR A 5 23.07 -42.47 21.75
C THR A 5 22.00 -41.86 20.87
N VAL A 6 20.78 -41.79 21.40
CA VAL A 6 19.64 -41.15 20.76
C VAL A 6 19.78 -39.62 20.86
N PHE A 7 19.87 -38.93 19.71
CA PHE A 7 19.87 -37.48 19.66
C PHE A 7 18.43 -36.97 19.78
N GLN A 8 18.11 -36.24 20.83
CA GLN A 8 16.86 -35.47 20.92
C GLN A 8 17.14 -34.01 20.53
N ILE A 9 16.48 -33.56 19.48
CA ILE A 9 16.44 -32.15 19.07
C ILE A 9 15.22 -31.51 19.71
N ASN A 10 15.44 -30.64 20.69
CA ASN A 10 14.38 -29.83 21.26
C ASN A 10 14.41 -28.43 20.63
N ILE A 11 13.38 -28.11 19.85
CA ILE A 11 13.16 -26.77 19.30
C ILE A 11 12.33 -26.00 20.32
N LEU A 12 12.90 -25.01 20.98
CA LEU A 12 12.21 -24.10 21.88
C LEU A 12 11.95 -22.77 21.16
N ILE A 13 10.69 -22.52 20.81
CA ILE A 13 10.25 -21.22 20.26
C ILE A 13 9.88 -20.33 21.45
N LEU A 14 10.73 -19.39 21.81
CA LEU A 14 10.47 -18.39 22.81
C LEU A 14 9.97 -17.10 22.16
N ILE A 15 8.64 -16.89 22.16
CA ILE A 15 8.01 -15.60 21.82
C ILE A 15 8.04 -14.74 23.08
N LYS A 16 8.98 -13.80 23.18
CA LYS A 16 9.03 -12.83 24.27
C LYS A 16 8.51 -11.49 23.77
N SER A 17 7.26 -11.15 24.13
CA SER A 17 6.65 -9.85 23.92
C SER A 17 7.13 -8.86 24.98
N ASN A 18 7.76 -7.78 24.58
CA ASN A 18 7.96 -6.60 25.40
C ASN A 18 7.74 -5.33 24.57
N LYS A 19 7.06 -4.38 25.19
CA LYS A 19 6.48 -3.13 24.66
C LYS A 19 7.38 -2.30 23.75
N PRO A 20 6.80 -1.54 22.79
CA PRO A 20 7.51 -1.01 21.64
C PRO A 20 8.10 0.39 21.91
N LYS A 21 9.38 0.54 21.61
CA LYS A 21 9.90 1.84 21.16
C LYS A 21 10.58 1.77 19.79
N HIS A 22 10.72 0.60 19.21
CA HIS A 22 11.20 0.39 17.85
C HIS A 22 10.70 -0.97 17.36
N MET A 23 10.39 -1.08 16.08
CA MET A 23 9.91 -2.29 15.40
C MET A 23 10.77 -3.51 15.74
N LYS A 24 10.21 -4.47 16.49
CA LYS A 24 10.93 -5.69 16.87
C LYS A 24 10.84 -6.71 15.75
N ILE A 25 11.96 -6.92 15.08
CA ILE A 25 12.16 -8.04 14.17
C ILE A 25 12.06 -9.33 14.98
N LEU A 26 11.22 -10.25 14.51
CA LEU A 26 11.08 -11.59 15.06
C LEU A 26 12.45 -12.29 15.06
N LYS A 27 13.07 -12.41 16.23
CA LYS A 27 14.33 -13.16 16.38
C LYS A 27 14.00 -14.63 16.60
N LEU A 28 14.22 -15.44 15.58
CA LEU A 28 14.21 -16.90 15.71
C LEU A 28 15.56 -17.31 16.35
N PHE A 29 15.55 -17.68 17.62
CA PHE A 29 16.73 -18.28 18.26
C PHE A 29 16.59 -19.80 18.21
N MET A 30 17.45 -20.43 17.45
CA MET A 30 17.66 -21.87 17.50
C MET A 30 18.74 -22.14 18.56
N VAL A 31 18.34 -22.65 19.71
CA VAL A 31 19.30 -23.11 20.74
C VAL A 31 19.40 -24.61 20.62
N ILE A 32 20.57 -25.06 20.16
CA ILE A 32 20.92 -26.50 20.12
C ILE A 32 21.68 -26.79 21.43
N TYR A 33 21.06 -27.58 22.30
CA TYR A 33 21.70 -28.09 23.49
C TYR A 33 22.42 -29.42 23.18
N PHE A 34 23.73 -29.42 23.30
CA PHE A 34 24.54 -30.64 23.32
C PHE A 34 24.98 -30.93 24.76
N SER A 35 24.51 -32.02 25.32
CA SER A 35 25.09 -32.56 26.56
C SER A 35 26.29 -33.49 26.22
N GLY A 36 27.47 -33.07 26.59
CA GLY A 36 28.69 -33.90 26.48
C GLY A 36 29.71 -33.46 25.44
N LEU A 37 29.96 -32.16 25.31
CA LEU A 37 30.94 -31.61 24.37
C LEU A 37 32.27 -31.29 25.03
N ASN A 38 33.38 -31.77 24.42
CA ASN A 38 34.75 -31.37 24.76
C ASN A 38 35.06 -29.96 24.24
N ALA A 39 36.05 -29.28 24.83
CA ALA A 39 36.40 -27.86 24.54
C ALA A 39 36.62 -27.52 23.06
N GLN A 40 36.95 -28.50 22.19
CA GLN A 40 37.07 -28.31 20.74
C GLN A 40 35.71 -28.05 20.04
N GLN A 41 34.62 -28.63 20.54
CA GLN A 41 33.28 -28.43 19.99
C GLN A 41 32.67 -27.07 20.41
N GLU A 42 33.05 -26.51 21.56
CA GLU A 42 32.64 -25.18 21.98
C GLU A 42 33.20 -24.08 21.04
N GLN A 43 34.48 -24.23 20.61
CA GLN A 43 35.09 -23.28 19.66
C GLN A 43 34.43 -23.33 18.28
N GLU A 44 34.02 -24.51 17.81
CA GLU A 44 33.32 -24.66 16.53
C GLU A 44 31.88 -24.09 16.58
N ILE A 45 31.20 -24.25 17.72
CA ILE A 45 29.85 -23.67 17.95
C ILE A 45 29.92 -22.14 18.04
N ASP A 46 30.94 -21.57 18.67
CA ASP A 46 31.10 -20.12 18.79
C ASP A 46 31.51 -19.49 17.46
N SER A 47 32.30 -20.17 16.63
CA SER A 47 32.57 -19.73 15.25
C SER A 47 31.30 -19.75 14.38
N LEU A 48 30.49 -20.82 14.46
CA LEU A 48 29.24 -20.94 13.75
C LEU A 48 28.20 -19.86 14.20
N LYS A 49 28.19 -19.52 15.50
CA LYS A 49 27.37 -18.43 16.03
C LYS A 49 27.84 -17.07 15.52
N ALA A 50 29.16 -16.84 15.48
CA ALA A 50 29.74 -15.60 14.96
C ALA A 50 29.45 -15.45 13.47
N ASP A 51 29.63 -16.51 12.67
CA ASP A 51 29.30 -16.52 11.24
C ASP A 51 27.81 -16.32 10.99
N THR A 52 26.96 -16.94 11.82
CA THR A 52 25.50 -16.75 11.73
C THR A 52 25.09 -15.32 12.10
N LEU A 53 25.69 -14.72 13.11
CA LEU A 53 25.47 -13.32 13.50
C LEU A 53 25.96 -12.35 12.43
N ASP A 54 27.10 -12.65 11.79
CA ASP A 54 27.62 -11.84 10.70
C ASP A 54 26.75 -11.94 9.44
N LEU A 55 26.23 -13.11 9.13
CA LEU A 55 25.27 -13.32 8.05
C LEU A 55 23.95 -12.54 8.32
N LEU A 56 23.43 -12.63 9.54
CA LEU A 56 22.23 -11.88 9.95
C LEU A 56 22.45 -10.37 9.94
N ASN A 57 23.65 -9.91 10.32
CA ASN A 57 24.00 -8.49 10.26
C ASN A 57 24.23 -8.00 8.82
N GLN A 58 24.75 -8.86 7.92
CA GLN A 58 24.85 -8.57 6.50
C GLN A 58 23.48 -8.52 5.83
N GLU A 59 22.53 -9.38 6.21
CA GLU A 59 21.15 -9.30 5.72
C GLU A 59 20.45 -8.02 6.15
N LYS A 60 20.67 -7.55 7.38
CA LYS A 60 20.13 -6.25 7.82
C LYS A 60 20.61 -5.06 6.99
N LYS A 61 21.85 -5.10 6.46
CA LYS A 61 22.41 -4.06 5.59
C LYS A 61 21.78 -4.03 4.19
N ASN A 62 21.07 -5.10 3.81
CA ASN A 62 20.44 -5.21 2.51
C ASN A 62 19.03 -4.58 2.47
N PHE A 63 18.40 -4.30 3.62
CA PHE A 63 17.11 -3.64 3.71
C PHE A 63 17.27 -2.13 3.88
N LYS A 64 16.50 -1.39 3.10
CA LYS A 64 16.29 0.06 3.26
C LYS A 64 14.84 0.30 3.64
N PHE A 65 14.64 1.10 4.68
CA PHE A 65 13.33 1.55 5.14
C PHE A 65 13.29 3.07 5.00
N PHE A 66 12.30 3.59 4.33
CA PHE A 66 12.10 5.02 4.21
C PHE A 66 10.64 5.32 3.90
N GLY A 67 10.16 6.44 4.35
CA GLY A 67 8.78 6.80 4.13
C GLY A 67 8.39 8.08 4.82
N VAL A 68 7.10 8.38 4.70
CA VAL A 68 6.52 9.60 5.24
C VAL A 68 5.19 9.28 5.88
N THR A 69 4.98 9.77 7.09
CA THR A 69 3.65 9.89 7.70
C THR A 69 3.27 11.36 7.73
N GLN A 70 2.09 11.67 7.24
CA GLN A 70 1.58 13.03 7.24
C GLN A 70 0.17 13.08 7.78
N PHE A 71 -0.08 14.03 8.67
CA PHE A 71 -1.41 14.40 9.11
C PHE A 71 -1.75 15.77 8.55
N THR A 72 -2.78 15.86 7.71
CA THR A 72 -3.22 17.07 7.03
C THR A 72 -4.54 17.54 7.61
N PHE A 73 -4.67 18.84 7.81
CA PHE A 73 -5.85 19.48 8.37
C PHE A 73 -6.28 20.64 7.46
N ASN A 74 -7.60 20.75 7.29
CA ASN A 74 -8.22 21.86 6.57
C ASN A 74 -9.49 22.28 7.32
N GLN A 75 -9.73 23.60 7.43
CA GLN A 75 -10.90 24.15 8.11
C GLN A 75 -11.43 25.37 7.36
N ALA A 76 -12.75 25.46 7.25
CA ALA A 76 -13.46 26.69 6.91
C ALA A 76 -14.37 27.05 8.08
N TYR A 77 -14.32 28.33 8.53
CA TYR A 77 -15.14 28.83 9.61
C TYR A 77 -15.82 30.14 9.19
N PHE A 78 -17.12 30.23 9.38
CA PHE A 78 -17.95 31.38 9.10
C PHE A 78 -18.80 31.70 10.32
N GLU A 79 -18.77 32.94 10.74
CA GLU A 79 -19.63 33.47 11.80
C GLU A 79 -20.18 34.83 11.37
N ASN A 80 -21.50 34.99 11.40
CA ASN A 80 -22.20 36.21 10.96
C ASN A 80 -21.84 36.64 9.52
N TRP A 81 -21.52 35.68 8.65
CA TRP A 81 -21.13 35.90 7.27
C TRP A 81 -22.36 35.99 6.36
N VAL A 82 -22.74 37.20 5.97
CA VAL A 82 -24.00 37.49 5.24
C VAL A 82 -24.06 36.84 3.86
N SER A 83 -22.91 36.61 3.20
CA SER A 83 -22.84 36.02 1.86
C SER A 83 -23.08 34.51 1.82
N GLY A 84 -23.34 33.90 2.99
CA GLY A 84 -23.45 32.42 3.11
C GLY A 84 -22.11 31.76 3.26
N GLY A 85 -22.13 30.49 3.63
CA GLY A 85 -20.95 29.66 3.88
C GLY A 85 -21.31 28.54 4.84
N GLU A 86 -20.59 27.43 4.77
CA GLU A 86 -20.79 26.29 5.65
C GLU A 86 -19.48 25.98 6.39
N ASN A 87 -19.53 25.90 7.72
CA ASN A 87 -18.38 25.53 8.51
C ASN A 87 -17.99 24.09 8.23
N SER A 88 -16.71 23.85 8.00
CA SER A 88 -16.20 22.52 7.71
C SER A 88 -14.85 22.27 8.36
N VAL A 89 -14.62 21.01 8.69
CA VAL A 89 -13.36 20.51 9.19
C VAL A 89 -13.03 19.20 8.47
N THR A 90 -11.82 19.09 7.93
CA THR A 90 -11.32 17.87 7.31
C THR A 90 -9.99 17.48 7.94
N GLY A 91 -9.88 16.23 8.37
CA GLY A 91 -8.64 15.59 8.80
C GLY A 91 -8.27 14.46 7.86
N LEU A 92 -6.99 14.37 7.47
CA LEU A 92 -6.46 13.33 6.60
C LEU A 92 -5.14 12.80 7.17
N LEU A 93 -5.05 11.50 7.39
CA LEU A 93 -3.82 10.77 7.69
C LEU A 93 -3.33 10.06 6.44
N THR A 94 -2.09 10.29 6.04
CA THR A 94 -1.42 9.53 4.99
C THR A 94 -0.15 8.89 5.52
N ILE A 95 0.08 7.63 5.15
CA ILE A 95 1.29 6.86 5.44
C ILE A 95 1.77 6.29 4.11
N ASP A 96 3.03 6.55 3.76
CA ASP A 96 3.67 6.04 2.54
C ASP A 96 5.06 5.50 2.90
N TYR A 97 5.18 4.19 3.07
CA TYR A 97 6.41 3.53 3.46
C TYR A 97 6.94 2.59 2.40
N ASN A 98 8.26 2.62 2.25
CA ASN A 98 8.99 1.78 1.33
C ASN A 98 9.92 0.84 2.12
N ILE A 99 9.93 -0.42 1.70
CA ILE A 99 10.78 -1.48 2.24
C ILE A 99 11.50 -2.12 1.06
N ASN A 100 12.74 -1.73 0.83
CA ASN A 100 13.53 -2.19 -0.30
C ASN A 100 14.63 -3.15 0.15
N TYR A 101 14.78 -4.26 -0.57
CA TYR A 101 15.80 -5.27 -0.33
C TYR A 101 16.66 -5.51 -1.58
N LEU A 102 17.95 -5.55 -1.39
CA LEU A 102 18.90 -5.86 -2.45
C LEU A 102 19.92 -6.88 -1.93
N ASN A 103 20.02 -8.04 -2.56
CA ASN A 103 21.02 -9.03 -2.18
C ASN A 103 22.22 -9.11 -3.16
N LYS A 104 23.30 -9.80 -2.73
CA LYS A 104 24.52 -10.01 -3.54
C LYS A 104 24.25 -10.84 -4.82
N LEU A 105 23.18 -11.63 -4.86
CA LEU A 105 22.76 -12.46 -6.00
C LEU A 105 21.93 -11.68 -7.03
N LYS A 106 21.93 -10.36 -6.96
CA LYS A 106 21.20 -9.45 -7.87
C LYS A 106 19.66 -9.57 -7.80
N TRP A 107 19.12 -10.06 -6.69
CA TRP A 107 17.69 -9.96 -6.40
C TRP A 107 17.37 -8.61 -5.78
N VAL A 108 16.32 -7.98 -6.27
CA VAL A 108 15.75 -6.73 -5.76
C VAL A 108 14.30 -7.00 -5.39
N TRP A 109 13.91 -6.60 -4.21
CA TRP A 109 12.53 -6.69 -3.76
C TRP A 109 12.09 -5.33 -3.19
N ASP A 110 11.35 -4.60 -3.97
CA ASP A 110 10.85 -3.27 -3.64
C ASP A 110 9.39 -3.36 -3.24
N ASN A 111 9.07 -2.84 -2.06
CA ASN A 111 7.73 -2.81 -1.51
C ASN A 111 7.37 -1.38 -1.15
N ASN A 112 6.11 -1.01 -1.42
CA ASN A 112 5.52 0.24 -1.01
C ASN A 112 4.16 -0.03 -0.37
N ILE A 113 3.94 0.48 0.83
CA ILE A 113 2.69 0.40 1.58
C ILE A 113 2.16 1.81 1.73
N MET A 114 0.97 2.06 1.21
CA MET A 114 0.29 3.33 1.30
C MET A 114 -1.04 3.16 2.02
N LEU A 115 -1.25 3.98 3.05
CA LEU A 115 -2.51 4.12 3.77
C LEU A 115 -2.94 5.58 3.71
N SER A 116 -4.20 5.83 3.37
CA SER A 116 -4.81 7.16 3.43
C SER A 116 -6.18 7.05 4.06
N LEU A 117 -6.41 7.76 5.15
CA LEU A 117 -7.67 7.80 5.88
C LEU A 117 -8.06 9.25 6.12
N GLY A 118 -9.24 9.64 5.68
CA GLY A 118 -9.71 11.01 5.82
C GLY A 118 -11.20 11.10 6.13
N THR A 119 -11.54 12.11 6.90
CA THR A 119 -12.93 12.40 7.25
C THR A 119 -13.18 13.91 7.19
N THR A 120 -14.39 14.28 6.77
CA THR A 120 -14.88 15.64 6.72
C THR A 120 -16.16 15.74 7.55
N TYR A 121 -16.23 16.77 8.38
CA TYR A 121 -17.45 17.22 9.04
C TYR A 121 -17.89 18.55 8.42
N LEU A 122 -19.17 18.65 8.08
CA LEU A 122 -19.83 19.87 7.63
C LEU A 122 -20.84 20.28 8.68
N SER A 123 -20.85 21.55 9.05
CA SER A 123 -21.83 22.09 10.01
C SER A 123 -23.24 21.89 9.45
N GLY A 124 -24.16 21.49 10.29
CA GLY A 124 -25.54 21.17 9.86
C GLY A 124 -25.75 19.74 9.37
N ASN A 125 -24.69 18.94 9.18
CA ASN A 125 -24.84 17.53 8.86
C ASN A 125 -24.78 16.68 10.13
N SER A 126 -25.60 15.62 10.17
CA SER A 126 -25.63 14.69 11.30
C SER A 126 -24.46 13.70 11.32
N PHE A 127 -23.67 13.61 10.23
CA PHE A 127 -22.66 12.56 10.06
C PHE A 127 -21.33 13.10 9.55
N PHE A 128 -20.24 12.49 10.02
CA PHE A 128 -18.94 12.60 9.37
C PHE A 128 -18.97 11.89 8.02
N LYS A 129 -18.44 12.54 6.99
CA LYS A 129 -18.33 11.98 5.63
C LYS A 129 -16.91 11.54 5.37
N LYS A 130 -16.74 10.43 4.71
CA LYS A 130 -15.44 9.91 4.30
C LYS A 130 -14.84 10.83 3.22
N ALA A 131 -13.65 11.39 3.48
CA ALA A 131 -12.90 12.22 2.53
C ALA A 131 -11.87 11.40 1.77
N ASP A 132 -11.24 10.42 2.43
CA ASP A 132 -10.33 9.45 1.83
C ASP A 132 -10.36 8.13 2.59
N ASP A 133 -10.11 7.03 1.86
CA ASP A 133 -10.01 5.69 2.44
C ASP A 133 -9.35 4.76 1.44
N ARG A 134 -8.06 4.51 1.62
CA ARG A 134 -7.27 3.69 0.71
C ARG A 134 -6.17 2.96 1.45
N LEU A 135 -6.13 1.67 1.29
CA LEU A 135 -4.96 0.85 1.59
C LEU A 135 -4.43 0.28 0.26
N GLU A 136 -3.17 0.51 -0.03
CA GLU A 136 -2.50 -0.03 -1.20
C GLU A 136 -1.16 -0.63 -0.82
N ILE A 137 -0.88 -1.82 -1.35
CA ILE A 137 0.39 -2.52 -1.21
C ILE A 137 0.90 -2.81 -2.61
N ASN A 138 2.07 -2.28 -2.94
CA ASN A 138 2.81 -2.57 -4.16
C ASN A 138 4.04 -3.39 -3.81
N SER A 139 4.31 -4.45 -4.54
CA SER A 139 5.48 -5.30 -4.36
C SER A 139 6.06 -5.72 -5.70
N VAL A 140 7.34 -5.48 -5.92
CA VAL A 140 8.07 -5.88 -7.11
C VAL A 140 9.23 -6.75 -6.70
N LEU A 141 9.12 -8.04 -6.93
CA LEU A 141 10.26 -8.96 -6.83
C LEU A 141 10.93 -9.03 -8.20
N SER A 142 12.22 -8.74 -8.27
CA SER A 142 12.93 -8.67 -9.54
C SER A 142 14.35 -9.21 -9.47
N LYS A 143 14.87 -9.67 -10.61
CA LYS A 143 16.23 -10.13 -10.79
C LYS A 143 16.95 -9.29 -11.82
N LYS A 144 18.06 -8.67 -11.44
CA LYS A 144 18.87 -7.81 -12.30
C LYS A 144 19.38 -8.55 -13.54
N VAL A 145 19.10 -7.97 -14.71
CA VAL A 145 19.66 -8.38 -16.02
C VAL A 145 20.88 -7.53 -16.35
N ASN A 146 20.74 -6.20 -16.20
CA ASN A 146 21.83 -5.25 -16.37
C ASN A 146 21.72 -4.10 -15.35
N THR A 147 22.34 -2.94 -15.62
CA THR A 147 22.40 -1.83 -14.66
C THR A 147 21.01 -1.33 -14.24
N TYR A 148 20.05 -1.25 -15.18
CA TYR A 148 18.75 -0.64 -14.95
C TYR A 148 17.58 -1.62 -15.11
N TRP A 149 17.74 -2.66 -15.96
CA TRP A 149 16.67 -3.58 -16.29
C TRP A 149 16.71 -4.87 -15.47
N ASN A 150 15.54 -5.33 -15.09
CA ASN A 150 15.32 -6.53 -14.30
C ASN A 150 14.15 -7.33 -14.86
N TYR A 151 14.18 -8.65 -14.81
CA TYR A 151 12.96 -9.47 -14.90
C TYR A 151 12.16 -9.29 -13.60
N SER A 152 10.82 -9.19 -13.71
CA SER A 152 9.99 -8.87 -12.55
C SER A 152 8.76 -9.74 -12.43
N ALA A 153 8.36 -9.96 -11.16
CA ALA A 153 7.02 -10.34 -10.74
C ALA A 153 6.45 -9.17 -9.92
N TYR A 154 5.34 -8.63 -10.38
CA TYR A 154 4.63 -7.51 -9.78
C TYR A 154 3.39 -7.99 -9.06
N PHE A 155 3.15 -7.45 -7.88
CA PHE A 155 1.95 -7.62 -7.08
C PHE A 155 1.44 -6.24 -6.65
N ASN A 156 0.15 -6.01 -6.83
CA ASN A 156 -0.55 -4.86 -6.27
C ASN A 156 -1.82 -5.33 -5.59
N PHE A 157 -2.06 -4.81 -4.41
CA PHE A 157 -3.29 -5.00 -3.66
C PHE A 157 -3.86 -3.64 -3.29
N LYS A 158 -5.15 -3.43 -3.55
CA LYS A 158 -5.88 -2.21 -3.19
C LYS A 158 -7.19 -2.57 -2.51
N THR A 159 -7.50 -1.84 -1.44
CA THR A 159 -8.81 -1.92 -0.79
C THR A 159 -9.10 -0.63 -0.04
N GLN A 160 -10.33 -0.51 0.45
CA GLN A 160 -10.72 0.45 1.47
C GLN A 160 -10.87 -0.25 2.82
N ILE A 161 -10.72 0.49 3.91
CA ILE A 161 -10.73 -0.03 5.28
C ILE A 161 -12.04 0.31 5.98
N LEU A 162 -12.53 1.56 5.78
CA LEU A 162 -13.71 2.08 6.44
C LEU A 162 -14.97 1.79 5.62
N PRO A 163 -16.13 1.62 6.26
CA PRO A 163 -17.38 1.55 5.53
C PRO A 163 -17.65 2.86 4.78
N GLY A 164 -18.17 2.74 3.57
CA GLY A 164 -18.64 3.87 2.77
C GLY A 164 -20.15 3.99 2.86
N TYR A 165 -20.64 5.23 2.91
CA TYR A 165 -22.07 5.50 3.03
C TYR A 165 -22.55 6.42 1.93
N ARG A 166 -23.74 6.13 1.41
CA ARG A 166 -24.57 7.08 0.66
C ARG A 166 -25.46 7.81 1.67
N PHE A 167 -25.44 9.14 1.62
CA PHE A 167 -26.25 9.97 2.48
C PHE A 167 -27.46 10.48 1.69
N TYR A 168 -28.64 10.48 2.31
CA TYR A 168 -29.88 10.98 1.72
C TYR A 168 -30.82 11.51 2.83
N THR A 169 -31.75 12.34 2.46
CA THR A 169 -32.75 12.86 3.38
C THR A 169 -34.11 12.22 3.06
N GLU A 170 -34.75 11.64 4.07
CA GLU A 170 -36.07 11.01 3.98
C GLU A 170 -36.92 11.50 5.15
N ASP A 171 -38.13 11.98 4.86
CA ASP A 171 -39.04 12.56 5.84
C ASP A 171 -38.44 13.71 6.67
N GLY A 172 -37.52 14.49 6.11
CA GLY A 172 -36.82 15.57 6.80
C GLY A 172 -35.69 15.13 7.75
N GLU A 173 -35.38 13.82 7.81
CA GLU A 173 -34.29 13.28 8.59
C GLU A 173 -33.13 12.83 7.70
N ASP A 174 -31.89 13.10 8.14
CA ASP A 174 -30.70 12.62 7.48
C ASP A 174 -30.52 11.12 7.73
N ARG A 175 -30.45 10.37 6.64
CA ARG A 175 -30.23 8.92 6.66
C ARG A 175 -28.96 8.55 5.89
N LYS A 176 -28.44 7.37 6.18
CA LYS A 176 -27.29 6.80 5.48
C LYS A 176 -27.51 5.33 5.17
N GLU A 177 -27.04 4.93 3.99
CA GLU A 177 -27.02 3.55 3.52
C GLU A 177 -25.59 3.14 3.30
N GLU A 178 -25.18 1.98 3.82
CA GLU A 178 -23.84 1.44 3.59
C GLU A 178 -23.73 0.94 2.15
N VAL A 179 -22.75 1.48 1.42
CA VAL A 179 -22.53 1.14 0.00
C VAL A 179 -21.19 0.46 -0.23
N SER A 180 -20.32 0.36 0.77
CA SER A 180 -19.05 -0.36 0.71
C SER A 180 -18.50 -0.62 2.10
N GLN A 181 -17.66 -1.66 2.22
CA GLN A 181 -16.99 -2.05 3.47
C GLN A 181 -15.57 -2.52 3.21
N ILE A 182 -14.84 -2.88 4.26
CA ILE A 182 -13.50 -3.47 4.15
C ILE A 182 -13.50 -4.66 3.19
N PHE A 183 -12.49 -4.73 2.31
CA PHE A 183 -12.35 -5.73 1.24
C PHE A 183 -13.52 -5.76 0.23
N SER A 184 -14.36 -4.71 0.19
CA SER A 184 -15.43 -4.60 -0.79
C SER A 184 -15.49 -3.18 -1.38
N PRO A 185 -14.67 -2.94 -2.44
CA PRO A 185 -13.87 -3.89 -3.22
C PRO A 185 -12.49 -4.20 -2.62
N ALA A 186 -11.97 -5.41 -2.91
CA ALA A 186 -10.57 -5.74 -2.85
C ALA A 186 -10.06 -6.02 -4.27
N ILE A 187 -9.02 -5.32 -4.71
CA ILE A 187 -8.44 -5.45 -6.04
C ILE A 187 -7.05 -6.06 -5.89
N ILE A 188 -6.80 -7.16 -6.59
CA ILE A 188 -5.50 -7.82 -6.64
C ILE A 188 -5.05 -7.83 -8.10
N GLN A 189 -3.83 -7.38 -8.34
CA GLN A 189 -3.19 -7.44 -9.65
C GLN A 189 -1.84 -8.14 -9.54
N LEU A 190 -1.61 -9.11 -10.43
CA LEU A 190 -0.35 -9.84 -10.56
C LEU A 190 0.17 -9.60 -11.97
N GLY A 191 1.50 -9.49 -12.13
CA GLY A 191 2.09 -9.29 -13.44
C GLY A 191 3.48 -9.88 -13.54
N LEU A 192 3.83 -10.42 -14.72
CA LEU A 192 5.16 -10.87 -15.06
C LEU A 192 5.70 -10.03 -16.21
N GLY A 193 6.96 -9.56 -16.09
CA GLY A 193 7.51 -8.70 -17.11
C GLY A 193 8.88 -8.13 -16.79
N TRP A 194 9.06 -6.85 -17.02
CA TRP A 194 10.30 -6.13 -16.90
C TRP A 194 10.16 -4.92 -16.00
N TYR A 195 11.13 -4.74 -15.11
CA TYR A 195 11.24 -3.64 -14.19
C TYR A 195 12.47 -2.80 -14.53
N TYR A 196 12.24 -1.54 -14.88
CA TYR A 196 13.29 -0.55 -15.02
C TYR A 196 13.40 0.25 -13.74
N LYS A 197 14.58 0.29 -13.15
CA LYS A 197 14.86 1.08 -11.96
C LYS A 197 16.20 1.76 -12.12
N GLU A 198 16.18 3.07 -12.26
CA GLU A 198 17.38 3.89 -12.27
C GLU A 198 17.85 4.13 -10.82
N ASN A 199 16.92 4.50 -9.96
CA ASN A 199 17.14 4.78 -8.54
C ASN A 199 15.81 4.66 -7.77
N ASP A 200 15.79 5.06 -6.49
CA ASP A 200 14.56 5.04 -5.68
C ASP A 200 13.60 6.21 -6.01
N LEU A 201 13.97 7.14 -6.89
CA LEU A 201 13.16 8.28 -7.33
C LEU A 201 12.46 8.06 -8.67
N ALA A 202 12.93 7.11 -9.48
CA ALA A 202 12.34 6.82 -10.78
C ALA A 202 12.43 5.33 -11.12
N TRP A 203 11.25 4.75 -11.36
CA TRP A 203 11.12 3.37 -11.81
C TRP A 203 9.82 3.16 -12.59
N PHE A 204 9.79 2.14 -13.44
CA PHE A 204 8.57 1.63 -14.05
C PHE A 204 8.63 0.13 -14.27
N ASN A 205 7.46 -0.49 -14.29
CA ASN A 205 7.26 -1.91 -14.51
C ASN A 205 6.28 -2.13 -15.67
N ILE A 206 6.68 -2.95 -16.62
CA ILE A 206 5.86 -3.36 -17.76
C ILE A 206 5.59 -4.84 -17.60
N SER A 207 4.32 -5.23 -17.50
CA SER A 207 3.88 -6.62 -17.37
C SER A 207 2.97 -6.99 -18.54
N PRO A 208 3.51 -7.56 -19.63
CA PRO A 208 2.71 -8.01 -20.77
C PRO A 208 1.75 -9.14 -20.41
N LEU A 209 2.07 -9.90 -19.38
CA LEU A 209 1.19 -10.91 -18.80
C LEU A 209 0.79 -10.45 -17.41
N ALA A 210 -0.43 -9.96 -17.29
CA ALA A 210 -1.01 -9.52 -16.02
C ALA A 210 -2.38 -10.15 -15.81
N ALA A 211 -2.70 -10.47 -14.57
CA ALA A 211 -4.03 -10.88 -14.12
C ALA A 211 -4.54 -9.88 -13.08
N ARG A 212 -5.82 -9.50 -13.18
CA ARG A 212 -6.48 -8.60 -12.24
C ARG A 212 -7.76 -9.25 -11.72
N GLY A 213 -7.90 -9.36 -10.41
CA GLY A 213 -9.09 -9.84 -9.73
C GLY A 213 -9.73 -8.72 -8.91
N ILE A 214 -11.04 -8.55 -9.02
CA ILE A 214 -11.84 -7.66 -8.18
C ILE A 214 -12.79 -8.54 -7.37
N PHE A 215 -12.75 -8.38 -6.06
CA PHE A 215 -13.52 -9.15 -5.09
C PHE A 215 -14.44 -8.20 -4.31
N VAL A 216 -15.69 -8.61 -4.10
CA VAL A 216 -16.68 -7.81 -3.39
C VAL A 216 -17.54 -8.69 -2.50
N ASN A 217 -18.12 -8.11 -1.47
CA ASN A 217 -19.14 -8.80 -0.68
C ASN A 217 -20.39 -9.01 -1.54
N LYS A 218 -20.86 -10.25 -1.61
CA LYS A 218 -22.03 -10.65 -2.40
C LYS A 218 -23.30 -9.89 -2.02
N ASN A 219 -23.41 -9.40 -0.79
CA ASN A 219 -24.56 -8.61 -0.34
C ASN A 219 -24.78 -7.36 -1.20
N TYR A 220 -23.70 -6.72 -1.73
CA TYR A 220 -23.81 -5.55 -2.60
C TYR A 220 -24.18 -5.86 -4.05
N THR A 221 -24.07 -7.15 -4.45
CA THR A 221 -24.37 -7.56 -5.82
C THR A 221 -25.73 -8.27 -5.95
N GLN A 222 -26.29 -8.79 -4.85
CA GLN A 222 -27.53 -9.59 -4.89
C GLN A 222 -28.75 -8.82 -5.42
N ASN A 223 -28.86 -7.56 -5.04
CA ASN A 223 -30.03 -6.70 -5.31
C ASN A 223 -29.81 -5.72 -6.46
N LEU A 224 -28.73 -5.87 -7.24
CA LEU A 224 -28.50 -5.05 -8.42
C LEU A 224 -29.58 -5.29 -9.48
N SER A 225 -29.96 -4.25 -10.20
CA SER A 225 -30.84 -4.38 -11.37
C SER A 225 -30.16 -5.15 -12.49
N THR A 226 -30.94 -5.67 -13.45
CA THR A 226 -30.40 -6.38 -14.60
C THR A 226 -29.45 -5.45 -15.40
N GLY A 227 -28.20 -5.87 -15.59
CA GLY A 227 -27.18 -5.10 -16.30
C GLY A 227 -26.40 -4.10 -15.44
N GLU A 228 -26.78 -3.88 -14.19
CA GLU A 228 -25.97 -3.13 -13.22
C GLU A 228 -24.80 -3.98 -12.71
N LYS A 229 -23.69 -3.31 -12.43
CA LYS A 229 -22.48 -3.90 -11.86
C LYS A 229 -22.03 -3.14 -10.64
N TYR A 230 -21.42 -3.83 -9.70
CA TYR A 230 -20.81 -3.24 -8.52
C TYR A 230 -19.30 -3.45 -8.61
N PHE A 231 -18.53 -2.40 -8.84
CA PHE A 231 -17.10 -2.44 -9.16
C PHE A 231 -16.76 -3.42 -10.29
N GLY A 232 -17.54 -3.43 -11.36
CA GLY A 232 -17.37 -4.35 -12.48
C GLY A 232 -17.93 -5.76 -12.27
N VAL A 233 -18.27 -6.13 -11.02
CA VAL A 233 -18.81 -7.45 -10.66
C VAL A 233 -20.32 -7.50 -10.94
N GLU A 234 -20.75 -8.55 -11.63
CA GLU A 234 -22.13 -8.73 -12.05
C GLU A 234 -23.05 -9.12 -10.88
N ARG A 235 -24.36 -8.94 -11.11
CA ARG A 235 -25.40 -9.34 -10.16
C ARG A 235 -25.22 -10.78 -9.67
N GLY A 236 -25.22 -10.93 -8.32
CA GLY A 236 -25.12 -12.23 -7.64
C GLY A 236 -23.73 -12.86 -7.65
N ALA A 237 -22.75 -12.27 -8.34
CA ALA A 237 -21.36 -12.68 -8.27
C ALA A 237 -20.63 -11.99 -7.11
N SER A 238 -19.48 -12.53 -6.68
CA SER A 238 -18.61 -11.97 -5.66
C SER A 238 -17.23 -11.58 -6.20
N SER A 239 -16.95 -11.86 -7.46
CA SER A 239 -15.67 -11.53 -8.08
C SER A 239 -15.75 -11.46 -9.60
N ILE A 240 -14.78 -10.77 -10.17
CA ILE A 240 -14.45 -10.82 -11.60
C ILE A 240 -12.94 -10.94 -11.73
N VAL A 241 -12.47 -11.74 -12.69
CA VAL A 241 -11.05 -11.92 -13.00
C VAL A 241 -10.84 -11.64 -14.48
N SER A 242 -9.79 -10.89 -14.79
CA SER A 242 -9.38 -10.56 -16.15
C SER A 242 -7.90 -10.83 -16.35
N VAL A 243 -7.49 -11.04 -17.61
CA VAL A 243 -6.11 -11.21 -18.04
C VAL A 243 -5.78 -10.12 -19.05
N GLY A 244 -4.57 -9.56 -18.95
CA GLY A 244 -4.21 -8.42 -19.76
C GLY A 244 -2.73 -8.07 -19.67
N ALA A 245 -2.43 -6.80 -19.95
CA ALA A 245 -1.14 -6.19 -19.69
C ALA A 245 -1.27 -5.06 -18.68
N SER A 246 -0.19 -4.75 -17.98
CA SER A 246 -0.13 -3.60 -17.09
C SER A 246 1.16 -2.82 -17.26
N PHE A 247 1.05 -1.52 -16.98
CA PHE A 247 2.18 -0.62 -16.83
C PHE A 247 2.01 0.15 -15.53
N SER A 248 3.01 0.13 -14.67
CA SER A 248 3.04 0.92 -13.44
C SER A 248 4.36 1.68 -13.34
N GLY A 249 4.32 2.84 -12.72
CA GLY A 249 5.52 3.65 -12.58
C GLY A 249 5.42 4.66 -11.45
N PHE A 250 6.59 5.07 -11.00
CA PHE A 250 6.79 6.10 -10.00
C PHE A 250 7.89 7.06 -10.46
N MET A 251 7.65 8.34 -10.24
CA MET A 251 8.66 9.37 -10.45
C MET A 251 8.51 10.48 -9.42
N ARG A 252 9.56 10.70 -8.66
CA ARG A 252 9.72 11.85 -7.78
C ARG A 252 10.58 12.91 -8.45
N SER A 253 10.07 14.12 -8.53
CA SER A 253 10.79 15.26 -9.08
C SER A 253 10.85 16.39 -8.04
N LYS A 254 11.99 17.01 -7.90
CA LYS A 254 12.19 18.21 -7.10
C LYS A 254 12.00 19.42 -8.02
N LEU A 255 10.88 20.13 -7.85
CA LEU A 255 10.56 21.30 -8.68
C LEU A 255 11.29 22.57 -8.20
N MET A 256 11.44 22.71 -6.85
CA MET A 256 12.19 23.76 -6.17
C MET A 256 12.82 23.17 -4.92
N GLU A 257 13.64 23.92 -4.19
CA GLU A 257 14.28 23.42 -2.96
C GLU A 257 13.30 22.89 -1.93
N ASN A 258 12.13 23.54 -1.85
CA ASN A 258 11.05 23.22 -0.91
C ASN A 258 9.82 22.61 -1.56
N ILE A 259 9.83 22.34 -2.89
CA ILE A 259 8.68 21.77 -3.61
C ILE A 259 9.09 20.48 -4.32
N SER A 260 8.43 19.39 -3.97
CA SER A 260 8.57 18.10 -4.64
C SER A 260 7.23 17.58 -5.13
N ILE A 261 7.26 16.80 -6.21
CA ILE A 261 6.11 16.11 -6.74
C ILE A 261 6.41 14.61 -6.87
N ASP A 262 5.55 13.79 -6.30
CA ASP A 262 5.56 12.34 -6.43
C ASP A 262 4.44 11.96 -7.38
N ASN A 263 4.78 11.29 -8.49
CA ASN A 263 3.82 10.80 -9.45
C ASN A 263 3.81 9.27 -9.42
N LYS A 264 2.61 8.68 -9.28
CA LYS A 264 2.37 7.25 -9.42
C LYS A 264 1.39 7.03 -10.56
N PHE A 265 1.72 6.13 -11.47
CA PHE A 265 0.90 5.78 -12.63
C PHE A 265 0.59 4.29 -12.61
N ASN A 266 -0.62 3.93 -12.98
CA ASN A 266 -1.02 2.56 -13.20
C ASN A 266 -1.96 2.50 -14.41
N PHE A 267 -1.63 1.66 -15.39
CA PHE A 267 -2.46 1.37 -16.56
C PHE A 267 -2.72 -0.13 -16.57
N TYR A 268 -3.93 -0.52 -16.92
CA TYR A 268 -4.30 -1.90 -17.15
C TYR A 268 -5.05 -2.03 -18.47
N PHE A 269 -4.66 -3.00 -19.28
CA PHE A 269 -5.19 -3.30 -20.59
C PHE A 269 -5.81 -4.69 -20.54
N ASN A 270 -7.13 -4.79 -20.58
CA ASN A 270 -7.82 -6.08 -20.54
C ASN A 270 -7.79 -6.73 -21.95
N TYR A 271 -7.19 -7.92 -22.09
CA TYR A 271 -7.13 -8.66 -23.34
C TYR A 271 -8.45 -9.32 -23.73
N LEU A 272 -9.28 -9.64 -22.75
CA LEU A 272 -10.50 -10.43 -22.95
C LEU A 272 -11.72 -9.56 -23.22
N TYR A 273 -11.66 -8.28 -22.87
CA TYR A 273 -12.81 -7.40 -22.98
C TYR A 273 -12.38 -6.00 -23.44
N LYS A 274 -12.83 -5.61 -24.66
CA LYS A 274 -12.61 -4.29 -25.24
C LYS A 274 -11.17 -3.78 -25.12
N ILE A 275 -10.24 -4.34 -25.87
CA ILE A 275 -8.80 -3.97 -25.89
C ILE A 275 -8.55 -2.45 -26.02
N LYS A 276 -9.52 -1.68 -26.51
CA LYS A 276 -9.44 -0.21 -26.63
C LYS A 276 -9.70 0.53 -25.32
N ASN A 277 -10.25 -0.13 -24.31
CA ASN A 277 -10.49 0.48 -23.00
C ASN A 277 -9.27 0.26 -22.12
N ILE A 278 -8.69 1.34 -21.71
CA ILE A 278 -7.51 1.38 -20.86
C ILE A 278 -7.95 1.90 -19.51
N ASP A 279 -7.84 1.08 -18.48
CA ASP A 279 -7.97 1.57 -17.12
C ASP A 279 -6.72 2.37 -16.79
N PHE A 280 -6.93 3.55 -16.28
CA PHE A 280 -5.87 4.50 -15.98
C PHE A 280 -6.04 5.06 -14.58
N GLU A 281 -4.95 5.10 -13.84
CA GLU A 281 -4.87 5.76 -12.54
C GLU A 281 -3.59 6.59 -12.47
N TRP A 282 -3.72 7.85 -12.09
CA TRP A 282 -2.62 8.73 -11.78
C TRP A 282 -2.83 9.38 -10.43
N ASN A 283 -1.81 9.27 -9.58
CA ASN A 283 -1.78 9.91 -8.27
C ASN A 283 -0.56 10.83 -8.22
N ALA A 284 -0.80 12.13 -8.09
CA ALA A 284 0.21 13.13 -7.89
C ALA A 284 0.12 13.70 -6.47
N ASN A 285 1.24 13.70 -5.75
CA ASN A 285 1.35 14.35 -4.45
C ASN A 285 2.40 15.46 -4.54
N ILE A 286 1.92 16.70 -4.56
CA ILE A 286 2.77 17.89 -4.54
C ILE A 286 2.93 18.31 -3.08
N ARG A 287 4.17 18.26 -2.60
CA ARG A 287 4.53 18.64 -1.23
C ARG A 287 5.29 19.96 -1.25
N LEU A 288 4.78 20.91 -0.47
CA LEU A 288 5.40 22.22 -0.27
C LEU A 288 5.93 22.26 1.18
N LYS A 289 7.23 22.07 1.33
CA LYS A 289 7.90 22.04 2.64
C LYS A 289 7.99 23.45 3.21
N VAL A 290 7.35 23.69 4.35
CA VAL A 290 7.47 24.95 5.11
C VAL A 290 8.68 24.87 6.04
N ASN A 291 8.82 23.75 6.78
CA ASN A 291 9.98 23.41 7.60
C ASN A 291 10.09 21.88 7.74
N GLU A 292 10.94 21.39 8.65
CA GLU A 292 11.16 19.94 8.82
C GLU A 292 9.90 19.16 9.27
N LYS A 293 8.95 19.83 9.90
CA LYS A 293 7.76 19.20 10.49
C LYS A 293 6.45 19.64 9.85
N ILE A 294 6.44 20.76 9.12
CA ILE A 294 5.24 21.37 8.54
C ILE A 294 5.36 21.39 7.04
N SER A 295 4.34 20.92 6.34
CA SER A 295 4.20 21.05 4.90
C SER A 295 2.76 21.35 4.51
N ALA A 296 2.57 22.03 3.37
CA ALA A 296 1.32 21.98 2.63
C ALA A 296 1.40 20.83 1.62
N SER A 297 0.28 20.18 1.35
CA SER A 297 0.19 19.13 0.32
C SER A 297 -1.03 19.32 -0.55
N LEU A 298 -0.82 19.13 -1.85
CA LEU A 298 -1.88 19.00 -2.84
C LEU A 298 -1.80 17.60 -3.43
N ILE A 299 -2.83 16.78 -3.14
CA ILE A 299 -2.98 15.44 -3.67
C ILE A 299 -4.00 15.48 -4.78
N VAL A 300 -3.61 15.09 -5.98
CA VAL A 300 -4.50 14.95 -7.14
C VAL A 300 -4.54 13.48 -7.53
N HIS A 301 -5.73 12.91 -7.60
CA HIS A 301 -5.98 11.54 -8.00
C HIS A 301 -6.95 11.53 -9.18
N LEU A 302 -6.49 11.05 -10.32
CA LEU A 302 -7.29 10.82 -11.52
C LEU A 302 -7.44 9.32 -11.73
N GLN A 303 -8.66 8.89 -11.99
CA GLN A 303 -8.98 7.50 -12.30
C GLN A 303 -9.99 7.40 -13.42
N TYR A 304 -9.72 6.54 -14.38
CA TYR A 304 -10.67 6.11 -15.40
C TYR A 304 -10.70 4.59 -15.44
N ASP A 305 -11.88 4.02 -15.25
CA ASP A 305 -12.14 2.59 -15.34
C ASP A 305 -13.58 2.44 -15.86
N ASP A 306 -13.75 1.93 -17.07
CA ASP A 306 -15.06 1.87 -17.72
C ASP A 306 -15.95 0.74 -17.16
N ASP A 307 -15.39 -0.19 -16.42
CA ASP A 307 -16.14 -1.19 -15.66
C ASP A 307 -16.77 -0.58 -14.39
N LEU A 308 -16.20 0.51 -13.86
CA LEU A 308 -16.73 1.26 -12.73
C LEU A 308 -17.72 2.35 -13.19
N ILE A 309 -17.20 3.30 -13.96
CA ILE A 309 -17.97 4.42 -14.50
C ILE A 309 -17.28 4.94 -15.76
N LYS A 310 -18.02 5.11 -16.85
CA LYS A 310 -17.50 5.62 -18.14
C LYS A 310 -17.21 7.13 -18.11
N ARG A 311 -16.59 7.61 -17.06
CA ARG A 311 -16.18 9.00 -16.87
C ARG A 311 -14.88 9.08 -16.11
N LEU A 312 -14.10 10.11 -16.38
CA LEU A 312 -12.91 10.42 -15.59
C LEU A 312 -13.36 10.83 -14.18
N GLN A 313 -12.82 10.15 -13.18
CA GLN A 313 -13.00 10.47 -11.77
C GLN A 313 -11.82 11.32 -11.32
N ILE A 314 -12.10 12.40 -10.62
CA ILE A 314 -11.11 13.35 -10.13
C ILE A 314 -11.34 13.53 -8.63
N ARG A 315 -10.26 13.41 -7.87
CA ARG A 315 -10.24 13.75 -6.46
C ARG A 315 -9.05 14.68 -6.21
N GLU A 316 -9.31 15.77 -5.54
CA GLU A 316 -8.30 16.73 -5.13
C GLU A 316 -8.42 16.99 -3.63
N LEU A 317 -7.30 16.97 -2.93
CA LEU A 317 -7.20 17.28 -1.51
C LEU A 317 -6.03 18.22 -1.28
N PHE A 318 -6.30 19.37 -0.69
CA PHE A 318 -5.30 20.35 -0.29
C PHE A 318 -5.40 20.63 1.20
N GLY A 319 -4.26 20.80 1.87
CA GLY A 319 -4.25 21.17 3.28
C GLY A 319 -2.84 21.36 3.84
N LEU A 320 -2.80 21.91 5.06
CA LEU A 320 -1.58 22.03 5.86
C LEU A 320 -1.44 20.79 6.74
N GLY A 321 -0.21 20.30 6.92
CA GLY A 321 0.01 19.08 7.66
C GLY A 321 1.33 19.04 8.43
N LEU A 322 1.32 18.17 9.44
CA LEU A 322 2.50 17.72 10.16
C LEU A 322 3.10 16.53 9.42
N VAL A 323 4.41 16.53 9.26
CA VAL A 323 5.17 15.50 8.53
C VAL A 323 6.18 14.85 9.47
N ILE A 324 6.27 13.52 9.37
CA ILE A 324 7.28 12.69 10.03
C ILE A 324 7.94 11.85 8.94
N ASP A 325 9.18 12.19 8.61
CA ASP A 325 10.02 11.40 7.70
C ASP A 325 10.75 10.30 8.49
N ILE A 326 10.89 9.09 7.89
CA ILE A 326 11.59 7.91 8.45
C ILE A 326 12.70 7.47 7.50
#